data_9e0d1656f3a60ca42b5b4d83d961089e
#
_entry.id   9e0d1656f3a60ca42b5b4d83d961089e
#
_cell.length_a   1.000
_cell.length_b   1.000
_cell.length_c   1.000
_cell.angle_alpha   90.00
_cell.angle_beta   90.00
_cell.angle_gamma   90.00
#
_symmetry.space_group_name_H-M   'P 1'
#
loop_
_entity.id
_entity.type
_entity.pdbx_description
1 polymer ?
#
loop_
_entity_poly.entity_id
_entity_poly.type
_entity_poly.pdbx_seq_one_letter_code
_entity_poly.pdbx_strand_id
1 'polypeptide(L)'
;MKVSEVWVVDDDESIRWVLKKAFLKSSINVRLFSDGREALKLADECEPEVVVSDIKMPNINGLDLLRKMKEIHSSLPIIIMTAYADLDKAVESFSSGAFEYLPKPFDIEEMLKIVKRAKRKRKDKESISDSKIEFEQTEEIVGSSSAMQSVFRIIGRLSSSDMTVLVTGESGTG
;
A
#
# COMPACT_ATOMS: atom_id res chain seq x y z
N MET A 1 -20.43 -4.91 -7.28
CA MET A 1 -21.09 -4.07 -6.23
C MET A 1 -20.02 -3.46 -5.33
N LYS A 2 -20.05 -2.13 -5.04
CA LYS A 2 -19.09 -1.52 -4.09
C LYS A 2 -19.44 -1.88 -2.66
N VAL A 3 -18.46 -2.28 -1.86
CA VAL A 3 -18.62 -2.60 -0.44
C VAL A 3 -17.76 -1.70 0.42
N SER A 4 -18.32 -1.18 1.52
CA SER A 4 -17.61 -0.30 2.45
C SER A 4 -16.73 -1.13 3.41
N GLU A 5 -15.76 -1.85 2.85
CA GLU A 5 -14.85 -2.73 3.57
C GLU A 5 -13.41 -2.53 3.11
N VAL A 6 -12.47 -2.69 4.03
CA VAL A 6 -11.05 -2.88 3.73
C VAL A 6 -10.77 -4.38 3.68
N TRP A 7 -10.13 -4.84 2.62
CA TRP A 7 -9.71 -6.24 2.53
C TRP A 7 -8.26 -6.39 2.98
N VAL A 8 -8.00 -7.36 3.82
CA VAL A 8 -6.64 -7.73 4.26
C VAL A 8 -6.34 -9.13 3.74
N VAL A 9 -5.28 -9.24 2.96
CA VAL A 9 -4.82 -10.48 2.35
C VAL A 9 -3.41 -10.77 2.84
N ASP A 10 -3.25 -11.78 3.68
CA ASP A 10 -1.98 -12.16 4.30
C ASP A 10 -2.11 -13.61 4.76
N ASP A 11 -1.14 -14.48 4.55
CA ASP A 11 -1.18 -15.87 5.01
C ASP A 11 -0.89 -15.99 6.50
N ASP A 12 -0.25 -14.99 7.13
CA ASP A 12 -0.02 -14.96 8.59
C ASP A 12 -1.29 -14.57 9.34
N GLU A 13 -1.82 -15.53 10.11
CA GLU A 13 -3.01 -15.32 10.94
C GLU A 13 -2.81 -14.22 12.01
N SER A 14 -1.59 -14.09 12.55
CA SER A 14 -1.27 -13.09 13.58
C SER A 14 -1.38 -11.68 13.02
N ILE A 15 -0.87 -11.45 11.81
CA ILE A 15 -0.98 -10.16 11.12
C ILE A 15 -2.45 -9.84 10.82
N ARG A 16 -3.20 -10.81 10.28
CA ARG A 16 -4.63 -10.61 10.02
C ARG A 16 -5.40 -10.26 11.29
N TRP A 17 -5.10 -10.95 12.41
CA TRP A 17 -5.74 -10.69 13.70
C TRP A 17 -5.43 -9.28 14.21
N VAL A 18 -4.16 -8.86 14.19
CA VAL A 18 -3.74 -7.53 14.65
C VAL A 18 -4.40 -6.44 13.82
N LEU A 19 -4.37 -6.55 12.48
CA LEU A 19 -4.99 -5.59 11.59
C LEU A 19 -6.51 -5.53 11.76
N LYS A 20 -7.18 -6.69 11.92
CA LYS A 20 -8.62 -6.75 12.23
C LYS A 20 -8.95 -5.94 13.49
N LYS A 21 -8.22 -6.18 14.58
CA LYS A 21 -8.44 -5.46 15.84
C LYS A 21 -8.24 -3.95 15.69
N ALA A 22 -7.19 -3.54 15.01
CA ALA A 22 -6.87 -2.13 14.79
C ALA A 22 -7.95 -1.43 13.93
N PHE A 23 -8.37 -2.05 12.84
CA PHE A 23 -9.37 -1.50 11.94
C PHE A 23 -10.74 -1.40 12.59
N LEU A 24 -11.19 -2.44 13.28
CA LEU A 24 -12.47 -2.42 14.01
C LEU A 24 -12.47 -1.36 15.12
N LYS A 25 -11.36 -1.19 15.87
CA LYS A 25 -11.22 -0.12 16.86
C LYS A 25 -11.33 1.28 16.24
N SER A 26 -10.95 1.41 14.98
CA SER A 26 -11.06 2.66 14.21
C SER A 26 -12.36 2.78 13.38
N SER A 27 -13.37 1.95 13.66
CA SER A 27 -14.65 1.90 12.94
C SER A 27 -14.48 1.66 11.43
N ILE A 28 -13.48 0.88 11.06
CA ILE A 28 -13.23 0.43 9.69
C ILE A 28 -13.69 -1.03 9.57
N ASN A 29 -14.67 -1.28 8.70
CA ASN A 29 -15.08 -2.65 8.38
C ASN A 29 -13.94 -3.35 7.64
N VAL A 30 -13.68 -4.60 8.00
CA VAL A 30 -12.57 -5.37 7.43
C VAL A 30 -13.00 -6.79 7.08
N ARG A 31 -12.56 -7.26 5.92
CA ARG A 31 -12.66 -8.65 5.50
C ARG A 31 -11.26 -9.23 5.37
N LEU A 32 -11.06 -10.45 5.84
CA LEU A 32 -9.76 -11.11 5.91
C LEU A 32 -9.71 -12.28 4.92
N PHE A 33 -8.58 -12.44 4.26
CA PHE A 33 -8.28 -13.54 3.37
C PHE A 33 -6.91 -14.11 3.73
N SER A 34 -6.82 -15.43 3.80
CA SER A 34 -5.55 -16.14 3.96
C SER A 34 -4.91 -16.50 2.61
N ASP A 35 -5.67 -16.36 1.53
CA ASP A 35 -5.24 -16.67 0.16
C ASP A 35 -5.74 -15.57 -0.80
N GLY A 36 -4.82 -15.02 -1.57
CA GLY A 36 -5.15 -13.96 -2.53
C GLY A 36 -6.10 -14.41 -3.65
N ARG A 37 -6.18 -15.71 -3.93
CA ARG A 37 -7.13 -16.25 -4.92
C ARG A 37 -8.58 -16.13 -4.47
N GLU A 38 -8.84 -16.23 -3.15
CA GLU A 38 -10.18 -16.03 -2.60
C GLU A 38 -10.59 -14.55 -2.71
N ALA A 39 -9.66 -13.65 -2.38
CA ALA A 39 -9.88 -12.22 -2.55
C ALA A 39 -10.13 -11.85 -4.02
N LEU A 40 -9.38 -12.45 -4.95
CA LEU A 40 -9.52 -12.18 -6.38
C LEU A 40 -10.88 -12.66 -6.92
N LYS A 41 -11.33 -13.86 -6.52
CA LYS A 41 -12.66 -14.36 -6.91
C LYS A 41 -13.78 -13.44 -6.44
N LEU A 42 -13.67 -12.92 -5.22
CA LEU A 42 -14.68 -12.01 -4.69
C LEU A 42 -14.60 -10.62 -5.35
N ALA A 43 -13.42 -10.23 -5.87
CA ALA A 43 -13.25 -8.95 -6.57
C ALA A 43 -14.08 -8.86 -7.87
N ASP A 44 -14.40 -9.98 -8.51
CA ASP A 44 -15.31 -10.01 -9.67
C ASP A 44 -16.75 -9.60 -9.31
N GLU A 45 -17.18 -9.86 -8.08
CA GLU A 45 -18.53 -9.56 -7.59
C GLU A 45 -18.60 -8.25 -6.79
N CYS A 46 -17.57 -7.97 -6.01
CA CYS A 46 -17.53 -6.87 -5.05
C CYS A 46 -16.23 -6.06 -5.18
N GLU A 47 -16.35 -4.74 -5.15
CA GLU A 47 -15.22 -3.82 -5.10
C GLU A 47 -15.02 -3.27 -3.68
N PRO A 48 -13.91 -3.63 -2.96
CA PRO A 48 -13.63 -3.07 -1.63
C PRO A 48 -13.17 -1.61 -1.71
N GLU A 49 -13.20 -0.89 -0.58
CA GLU A 49 -12.69 0.49 -0.54
C GLU A 49 -11.16 0.55 -0.67
N VAL A 50 -10.45 -0.39 -0.04
CA VAL A 50 -8.98 -0.50 -0.02
C VAL A 50 -8.60 -1.96 0.11
N VAL A 51 -7.52 -2.38 -0.51
CA VAL A 51 -6.89 -3.69 -0.26
C VAL A 51 -5.54 -3.48 0.40
N VAL A 52 -5.24 -4.28 1.42
CA VAL A 52 -3.94 -4.38 2.09
C VAL A 52 -3.45 -5.80 1.88
N SER A 53 -2.35 -5.99 1.15
CA SER A 53 -1.86 -7.32 0.76
C SER A 53 -0.40 -7.52 1.13
N ASP A 54 -0.06 -8.68 1.67
CA ASP A 54 1.33 -9.14 1.74
C ASP A 54 1.86 -9.47 0.34
N ILE A 55 3.18 -9.35 0.15
CA ILE A 55 3.85 -9.78 -1.10
C ILE A 55 3.98 -11.30 -1.14
N LYS A 56 4.54 -11.88 -0.07
CA LYS A 56 4.89 -13.30 -0.05
C LYS A 56 3.74 -14.13 0.51
N MET A 57 2.91 -14.63 -0.36
CA MET A 57 1.83 -15.55 0.00
C MET A 57 1.91 -16.83 -0.82
N PRO A 58 1.46 -17.98 -0.29
CA PRO A 58 1.25 -19.19 -1.07
C PRO A 58 0.28 -18.93 -2.24
N ASN A 59 0.47 -19.67 -3.31
CA ASN A 59 -0.43 -19.74 -4.48
C ASN A 59 -0.46 -18.50 -5.39
N ILE A 60 -0.52 -17.29 -4.86
CA ILE A 60 -0.45 -16.05 -5.62
C ILE A 60 0.41 -15.02 -4.90
N ASN A 61 1.38 -14.45 -5.59
CA ASN A 61 2.19 -13.35 -5.08
C ASN A 61 1.35 -12.07 -4.98
N GLY A 62 1.58 -11.25 -3.95
CA GLY A 62 0.84 -10.00 -3.75
C GLY A 62 0.97 -8.99 -4.89
N LEU A 63 2.06 -8.98 -5.63
CA LEU A 63 2.22 -8.14 -6.82
C LEU A 63 1.38 -8.64 -7.99
N ASP A 64 1.26 -9.95 -8.17
CA ASP A 64 0.37 -10.52 -9.18
C ASP A 64 -1.10 -10.30 -8.80
N LEU A 65 -1.42 -10.41 -7.51
CA LEU A 65 -2.74 -10.05 -6.99
C LEU A 65 -3.07 -8.58 -7.27
N LEU A 66 -2.12 -7.67 -7.00
CA LEU A 66 -2.23 -6.25 -7.29
C LEU A 66 -2.56 -6.01 -8.77
N ARG A 67 -1.77 -6.58 -9.70
CA ARG A 67 -1.97 -6.42 -11.15
C ARG A 67 -3.37 -6.88 -11.57
N LYS A 68 -3.76 -8.09 -11.17
CA LYS A 68 -5.08 -8.65 -11.50
C LYS A 68 -6.24 -7.85 -10.90
N MET A 69 -6.13 -7.40 -9.65
CA MET A 69 -7.14 -6.53 -9.06
C MET A 69 -7.23 -5.18 -9.75
N LYS A 70 -6.12 -4.63 -10.26
CA LYS A 70 -6.11 -3.39 -11.05
C LYS A 70 -6.72 -3.57 -12.44
N GLU A 71 -6.64 -4.74 -13.04
CA GLU A 71 -7.33 -5.07 -14.30
C GLU A 71 -8.85 -5.06 -14.09
N ILE A 72 -9.35 -5.58 -12.96
CA ILE A 72 -10.79 -5.59 -12.63
C ILE A 72 -11.25 -4.20 -12.16
N HIS A 73 -10.50 -3.56 -11.27
CA HIS A 73 -10.82 -2.29 -10.63
C HIS A 73 -9.64 -1.33 -10.69
N SER A 74 -9.46 -0.60 -11.79
CA SER A 74 -8.29 0.26 -12.05
C SER A 74 -8.07 1.36 -10.99
N SER A 75 -9.13 1.88 -10.40
CA SER A 75 -9.11 2.93 -9.37
C SER A 75 -8.91 2.40 -7.94
N LEU A 76 -8.97 1.08 -7.72
CA LEU A 76 -8.86 0.48 -6.40
C LEU A 76 -7.50 0.77 -5.75
N PRO A 77 -7.43 1.45 -4.59
CA PRO A 77 -6.18 1.63 -3.88
C PRO A 77 -5.74 0.33 -3.23
N ILE A 78 -4.50 -0.09 -3.51
CA ILE A 78 -3.90 -1.32 -2.98
C ILE A 78 -2.61 -0.96 -2.26
N ILE A 79 -2.52 -1.34 -1.00
CA ILE A 79 -1.36 -1.15 -0.13
C ILE A 79 -0.62 -2.48 -0.06
N ILE A 80 0.66 -2.46 -0.35
CA ILE A 80 1.52 -3.65 -0.31
C ILE A 80 2.31 -3.68 0.99
N MET A 81 2.20 -4.78 1.73
CA MET A 81 3.04 -5.07 2.90
C MET A 81 4.16 -6.03 2.52
N THR A 82 5.33 -5.93 3.15
CA THR A 82 6.44 -6.84 2.88
C THR A 82 7.35 -7.01 4.09
N ALA A 83 7.86 -8.22 4.30
CA ALA A 83 8.92 -8.50 5.26
C ALA A 83 10.32 -8.09 4.75
N TYR A 84 10.45 -7.81 3.47
CA TYR A 84 11.72 -7.44 2.84
C TYR A 84 11.59 -6.04 2.23
N ALA A 85 12.15 -5.07 2.95
CA ALA A 85 12.23 -3.70 2.47
C ALA A 85 13.48 -3.57 1.61
N ASP A 86 13.31 -3.69 0.30
CA ASP A 86 14.33 -3.36 -0.68
C ASP A 86 13.77 -2.39 -1.74
N LEU A 87 14.68 -1.67 -2.38
CA LEU A 87 14.33 -0.66 -3.37
C LEU A 87 13.63 -1.28 -4.58
N ASP A 88 14.09 -2.43 -5.05
CA ASP A 88 13.55 -3.08 -6.25
C ASP A 88 12.07 -3.45 -6.04
N LYS A 89 11.72 -3.99 -4.87
CA LYS A 89 10.33 -4.32 -4.52
C LYS A 89 9.45 -3.09 -4.34
N ALA A 90 10.01 -2.01 -3.80
CA ALA A 90 9.29 -0.74 -3.71
C ALA A 90 8.99 -0.20 -5.11
N VAL A 91 10.01 -0.11 -5.99
CA VAL A 91 9.85 0.35 -7.38
C VAL A 91 8.85 -0.54 -8.14
N GLU A 92 8.98 -1.87 -8.05
CA GLU A 92 8.06 -2.82 -8.70
C GLU A 92 6.62 -2.63 -8.23
N SER A 93 6.42 -2.43 -6.92
CA SER A 93 5.08 -2.20 -6.34
C SER A 93 4.43 -0.94 -6.90
N PHE A 94 5.14 0.20 -6.88
CA PHE A 94 4.59 1.46 -7.40
C PHE A 94 4.41 1.45 -8.91
N SER A 95 5.34 0.88 -9.68
CA SER A 95 5.21 0.71 -11.13
C SER A 95 4.03 -0.18 -11.52
N SER A 96 3.69 -1.15 -10.65
CA SER A 96 2.48 -1.99 -10.81
C SER A 96 1.20 -1.30 -10.34
N GLY A 97 1.26 -0.04 -9.88
CA GLY A 97 0.11 0.75 -9.49
C GLY A 97 -0.31 0.62 -8.02
N ALA A 98 0.58 0.19 -7.13
CA ALA A 98 0.31 0.23 -5.69
C ALA A 98 0.05 1.66 -5.22
N PHE A 99 -0.89 1.82 -4.29
CA PHE A 99 -1.14 3.10 -3.63
C PHE A 99 -0.03 3.42 -2.63
N GLU A 100 0.46 2.40 -1.91
CA GLU A 100 1.50 2.51 -0.91
C GLU A 100 2.24 1.19 -0.75
N TYR A 101 3.49 1.30 -0.29
CA TYR A 101 4.36 0.18 0.06
C TYR A 101 4.77 0.32 1.52
N LEU A 102 4.54 -0.70 2.35
CA LEU A 102 4.76 -0.66 3.79
C LEU A 102 5.59 -1.86 4.26
N PRO A 103 6.86 -1.64 4.64
CA PRO A 103 7.69 -2.72 5.17
C PRO A 103 7.23 -3.19 6.55
N LYS A 104 7.33 -4.49 6.81
CA LYS A 104 7.17 -5.11 8.13
C LYS A 104 8.53 -5.10 8.88
N PRO A 105 8.58 -4.81 10.17
CA PRO A 105 7.48 -4.42 11.05
C PRO A 105 7.07 -2.95 10.82
N PHE A 106 5.77 -2.66 10.88
CA PHE A 106 5.20 -1.33 10.73
C PHE A 106 4.40 -0.92 11.97
N ASP A 107 4.24 0.39 12.14
CA ASP A 107 3.36 0.94 13.15
C ASP A 107 1.89 0.82 12.71
N ILE A 108 1.04 0.38 13.62
CA ILE A 108 -0.41 0.25 13.37
C ILE A 108 -1.04 1.62 13.09
N GLU A 109 -0.58 2.68 13.73
CA GLU A 109 -1.07 4.04 13.46
C GLU A 109 -0.70 4.51 12.05
N GLU A 110 0.51 4.16 11.59
CA GLU A 110 0.93 4.42 10.21
C GLU A 110 0.02 3.71 9.21
N MET A 111 -0.24 2.42 9.41
CA MET A 111 -1.18 1.66 8.58
C MET A 111 -2.57 2.32 8.55
N LEU A 112 -3.10 2.73 9.70
CA LEU A 112 -4.40 3.39 9.79
C LEU A 112 -4.42 4.73 9.04
N LYS A 113 -3.35 5.53 9.14
CA LYS A 113 -3.21 6.79 8.37
C LYS A 113 -3.21 6.53 6.86
N ILE A 114 -2.45 5.53 6.40
CA ILE A 114 -2.38 5.16 4.99
C ILE A 114 -3.75 4.70 4.46
N VAL A 115 -4.44 3.83 5.20
CA VAL A 115 -5.77 3.34 4.81
C VAL A 115 -6.79 4.48 4.75
N LYS A 116 -6.80 5.40 5.73
CA LYS A 116 -7.67 6.58 5.73
C LYS A 116 -7.38 7.49 4.53
N ARG A 117 -6.10 7.70 4.19
CA ARG A 117 -5.68 8.47 3.01
C ARG A 117 -6.13 7.79 1.71
N ALA A 118 -5.99 6.48 1.61
CA ALA A 118 -6.44 5.70 0.46
C ALA A 118 -7.96 5.80 0.24
N LYS A 119 -8.74 5.68 1.31
CA LYS A 119 -10.21 5.85 1.27
C LYS A 119 -10.62 7.26 0.83
N ARG A 120 -9.95 8.31 1.34
CA ARG A 120 -10.21 9.70 0.94
C ARG A 120 -9.92 9.94 -0.53
N LYS A 121 -8.71 9.57 -1.00
CA LYS A 121 -8.30 9.75 -2.40
C LYS A 121 -9.24 9.05 -3.38
N ARG A 122 -9.81 7.91 -2.98
CA ARG A 122 -10.80 7.21 -3.80
C ARG A 122 -12.11 8.01 -3.90
N LYS A 123 -12.61 8.56 -2.79
CA LYS A 123 -13.82 9.40 -2.79
C LYS A 123 -13.62 10.67 -3.62
N ASP A 124 -12.44 11.29 -3.51
CA ASP A 124 -12.09 12.50 -4.26
C ASP A 124 -11.98 12.23 -5.77
N LYS A 125 -11.46 11.06 -6.19
CA LYS A 125 -11.43 10.65 -7.61
C LYS A 125 -12.82 10.38 -8.19
N GLU A 126 -13.79 10.03 -7.38
CA GLU A 126 -15.20 9.91 -7.82
C GLU A 126 -15.85 11.28 -8.03
N SER A 127 -15.27 12.35 -7.50
CA SER A 127 -15.83 13.71 -7.55
C SER A 127 -15.08 14.70 -8.45
N ILE A 128 -13.81 14.51 -8.77
CA ILE A 128 -13.04 15.45 -9.63
C ILE A 128 -11.80 14.75 -10.23
N SER A 129 -11.55 14.98 -11.54
CA SER A 129 -10.26 14.76 -12.19
C SER A 129 -9.24 15.80 -11.71
N ASP A 130 -8.01 15.37 -11.55
CA ASP A 130 -6.81 16.16 -11.22
C ASP A 130 -6.70 16.68 -9.77
N SER A 131 -5.82 16.07 -8.99
CA SER A 131 -5.23 16.74 -7.84
C SER A 131 -3.79 16.30 -7.60
N LYS A 132 -2.96 17.33 -7.52
CA LYS A 132 -1.55 17.32 -7.17
C LYS A 132 -1.27 16.52 -5.91
N ILE A 133 -0.18 15.77 -5.95
CA ILE A 133 0.37 15.04 -4.80
C ILE A 133 0.96 16.06 -3.85
N GLU A 134 0.32 16.30 -2.71
CA GLU A 134 0.92 17.04 -1.60
C GLU A 134 1.86 16.10 -0.84
N PHE A 135 3.14 16.50 -0.80
CA PHE A 135 4.16 15.88 0.01
C PHE A 135 4.05 16.40 1.44
N GLU A 136 3.62 15.59 2.39
CA GLU A 136 3.90 15.84 3.80
C GLU A 136 5.35 15.43 4.08
N GLN A 137 6.16 16.40 4.52
CA GLN A 137 7.53 16.20 4.97
C GLN A 137 7.53 15.37 6.25
N THR A 138 8.33 14.31 6.28
CA THR A 138 8.73 13.64 7.51
C THR A 138 10.24 13.49 7.49
N GLU A 139 10.88 13.97 8.55
CA GLU A 139 12.33 14.02 8.73
C GLU A 139 12.92 12.68 9.19
N GLU A 140 14.18 12.51 8.83
CA GLU A 140 15.30 11.69 9.33
C GLU A 140 15.57 10.32 8.71
N ILE A 141 16.82 10.25 8.21
CA ILE A 141 17.43 9.15 7.45
C ILE A 141 18.54 8.51 8.29
N VAL A 142 18.63 7.16 8.38
CA VAL A 142 19.86 6.32 8.36
C VAL A 142 19.57 4.80 8.36
N GLY A 143 20.16 4.03 7.42
CA GLY A 143 20.38 2.56 7.46
C GLY A 143 19.17 1.68 7.13
N SER A 144 19.15 0.44 7.58
CA SER A 144 17.96 -0.44 7.60
C SER A 144 16.85 0.09 8.51
N SER A 145 16.97 1.35 8.87
CA SER A 145 16.05 2.13 9.67
C SER A 145 14.78 2.48 8.88
N SER A 146 13.72 2.83 9.60
CA SER A 146 12.46 3.33 9.04
C SER A 146 12.65 4.49 8.06
N ALA A 147 13.72 5.26 8.21
CA ALA A 147 14.08 6.38 7.37
C ALA A 147 14.56 5.95 5.98
N MET A 148 15.43 4.93 5.87
CA MET A 148 15.85 4.41 4.57
C MET A 148 14.67 3.78 3.81
N GLN A 149 13.75 3.15 4.54
CA GLN A 149 12.50 2.63 3.98
C GLN A 149 11.60 3.76 3.45
N SER A 150 11.62 4.92 4.11
CA SER A 150 10.91 6.11 3.62
C SER A 150 11.53 6.64 2.33
N VAL A 151 12.87 6.63 2.23
CA VAL A 151 13.59 6.96 0.98
C VAL A 151 13.21 6.00 -0.15
N PHE A 152 13.21 4.69 0.10
CA PHE A 152 12.78 3.69 -0.90
C PHE A 152 11.35 3.92 -1.37
N ARG A 153 10.43 4.27 -0.47
CA ARG A 153 9.05 4.61 -0.83
C ARG A 153 8.99 5.87 -1.72
N ILE A 154 9.79 6.89 -1.41
CA ILE A 154 9.87 8.12 -2.21
C ILE A 154 10.41 7.80 -3.60
N ILE A 155 11.53 7.09 -3.71
CA ILE A 155 12.13 6.70 -4.99
C ILE A 155 11.14 5.86 -5.80
N GLY A 156 10.50 4.86 -5.17
CA GLY A 156 9.50 4.03 -5.83
C GLY A 156 8.31 4.84 -6.39
N ARG A 157 7.83 5.85 -5.66
CA ARG A 157 6.78 6.76 -6.17
C ARG A 157 7.28 7.64 -7.32
N LEU A 158 8.54 8.10 -7.24
CA LEU A 158 9.14 8.93 -8.28
C LEU A 158 9.41 8.16 -9.56
N SER A 159 9.70 6.85 -9.48
CA SER A 159 9.94 6.01 -10.65
C SER A 159 8.76 5.91 -11.61
N SER A 160 7.55 6.22 -11.15
CA SER A 160 6.31 6.28 -11.95
C SER A 160 5.88 7.71 -12.32
N SER A 161 6.76 8.71 -12.17
CA SER A 161 6.47 10.13 -12.46
C SER A 161 7.59 10.78 -13.28
N ASP A 162 7.27 11.80 -14.07
CA ASP A 162 8.24 12.60 -14.84
C ASP A 162 8.79 13.80 -14.05
N MET A 163 8.78 13.72 -12.70
CA MET A 163 9.24 14.82 -11.86
C MET A 163 10.75 14.88 -11.75
N THR A 164 11.31 16.09 -11.83
CA THR A 164 12.73 16.32 -11.54
C THR A 164 12.98 16.28 -10.04
N VAL A 165 13.97 15.51 -9.62
CA VAL A 165 14.36 15.36 -8.21
C VAL A 165 15.70 16.03 -7.97
N LEU A 166 15.75 16.90 -6.96
CA LEU A 166 16.99 17.48 -6.47
C LEU A 166 17.43 16.71 -5.21
N VAL A 167 18.61 16.09 -5.28
CA VAL A 167 19.24 15.47 -4.12
C VAL A 167 20.30 16.42 -3.56
N THR A 168 20.19 16.76 -2.29
CA THR A 168 21.14 17.63 -1.58
C THR A 168 21.72 16.92 -0.39
N GLY A 169 23.01 17.15 -0.12
CA GLY A 169 23.70 16.57 1.02
C GLY A 169 24.94 17.39 1.37
N GLU A 170 25.56 17.11 2.51
CA GLU A 170 26.82 17.70 2.88
C GLU A 170 27.95 17.21 1.99
N SER A 171 29.02 18.01 1.85
CA SER A 171 30.19 17.64 1.07
C SER A 171 30.83 16.36 1.66
N GLY A 172 30.96 15.32 0.83
CA GLY A 172 31.53 14.03 1.24
C GLY A 172 30.54 12.94 1.62
N THR A 173 29.23 13.19 1.44
CA THR A 173 28.20 12.15 1.68
C THR A 173 27.97 11.19 0.50
N GLY A 174 28.78 11.26 -0.52
CA GLY A 174 28.78 10.38 -1.70
C GLY A 174 27.95 10.91 -2.84
#